data_59975d91c4fb29bc7dcaf49b40859fce
#
_entry.id   59975d91c4fb29bc7dcaf49b40859fce
#
_cell.length_a   1.000
_cell.length_b   1.000
_cell.length_c   1.000
_cell.angle_alpha   90.00
_cell.angle_beta   90.00
_cell.angle_gamma   90.00
#
_symmetry.space_group_name_H-M   'P 1'
#
loop_
_entity.id
_entity.type
_entity.pdbx_description
1 polymer ?
#
loop_
_entity_poly.entity_id
_entity_poly.type
_entity_poly.pdbx_seq_one_letter_code
_entity_poly.pdbx_strand_id
1 'polypeptide(L)'
;MTGTEEGLVKGKSAEEKRKPERIFSGHRVKNFVTVIRVDGELPKEQIREDAKPLEELTFTSALPFLLCDPEIFQEYIAIGTLCWIRGRVLRVSNNFTIFRRRKDMAIYEGAGVALITPFKANGEVNYDKLEEIVEEQIAGGTDAIVACGTTGEASTMTHEEHLDVIKFVCEVTKKRIPVIAGTGSNCTETAIYLSQEAEKNGADGLLVVSPYYNKATQKGLIAHFSAVADSVKIPMLLYNITGRTGVNIQPATIAHLWKNVDNIVGVKEANGDFSAITTLMNLTDGGIDLYSGNDDQIVPLLSLGGKGVISVLSNVAPAQAHEICAAYFAGDVKRSAKLQLDAIPLIHALFSEVNPIPVKAAMNLLGKETGPLRMPLTEMEPEHQEVLKKELQAYGLL
;
A
#
# COMPACT_ATOMS: atom_id res chain seq x y z
N MET A 1 -60.53 33.23 22.11
CA MET A 1 -60.40 34.24 23.18
C MET A 1 -58.93 34.60 23.18
N THR A 2 -58.61 35.68 22.48
CA THR A 2 -58.31 37.01 23.00
C THR A 2 -56.96 37.03 23.69
N GLY A 3 -55.99 37.77 23.35
CA GLY A 3 -55.80 39.02 22.60
C GLY A 3 -54.34 39.46 22.83
N THR A 4 -53.71 39.97 21.84
CA THR A 4 -53.13 41.33 21.75
C THR A 4 -52.38 41.83 23.01
N GLU A 5 -51.15 42.41 22.97
CA GLU A 5 -50.80 43.65 22.33
C GLU A 5 -49.30 43.95 22.35
N GLU A 6 -48.93 44.77 21.46
CA GLU A 6 -47.69 45.48 21.17
C GLU A 6 -46.94 46.14 22.34
N GLY A 7 -45.64 46.30 22.14
CA GLY A 7 -44.83 47.21 22.93
C GLY A 7 -43.54 47.61 22.22
N LEU A 8 -43.64 48.64 21.39
CA LEU A 8 -42.53 49.31 20.72
C LEU A 8 -41.68 50.09 21.74
N VAL A 9 -40.38 49.92 21.80
CA VAL A 9 -39.45 50.95 22.30
C VAL A 9 -38.15 50.95 21.49
N LYS A 10 -37.83 52.14 21.07
CA LYS A 10 -36.72 52.60 20.24
C LYS A 10 -35.31 52.35 20.79
N GLY A 11 -34.45 51.94 19.93
CA GLY A 11 -33.18 52.59 19.57
C GLY A 11 -32.04 52.62 20.57
N LYS A 12 -30.94 51.96 20.16
CA LYS A 12 -29.61 52.59 20.14
C LYS A 12 -28.65 51.70 19.32
N SER A 13 -27.96 52.35 18.40
CA SER A 13 -26.86 51.85 17.57
C SER A 13 -25.74 51.23 18.44
N ALA A 14 -25.39 49.97 18.16
CA ALA A 14 -24.14 49.41 18.53
C ALA A 14 -23.45 48.94 17.26
N GLU A 15 -22.30 49.51 16.99
CA GLU A 15 -21.38 49.14 15.93
C GLU A 15 -21.09 47.64 16.01
N GLU A 16 -21.62 46.87 15.07
CA GLU A 16 -21.16 45.50 14.83
C GLU A 16 -19.73 45.57 14.31
N LYS A 17 -18.79 45.21 15.15
CA LYS A 17 -17.42 44.87 14.76
C LYS A 17 -17.49 43.66 13.86
N ARG A 18 -17.49 43.87 12.55
CA ARG A 18 -17.30 42.85 11.52
C ARG A 18 -15.93 42.20 11.75
N LYS A 19 -15.91 40.92 12.06
CA LYS A 19 -14.72 40.07 11.93
C LYS A 19 -14.28 40.10 10.47
N PRO A 20 -13.00 40.25 10.15
CA PRO A 20 -12.55 40.20 8.77
C PRO A 20 -12.77 38.79 8.22
N GLU A 21 -13.62 38.68 7.20
CA GLU A 21 -13.72 37.53 6.33
C GLU A 21 -12.37 37.35 5.62
N ARG A 22 -11.77 36.17 5.79
CA ARG A 22 -10.55 35.77 5.07
C ARG A 22 -10.91 35.47 3.61
N ILE A 23 -10.73 36.46 2.75
CA ILE A 23 -10.90 36.30 1.31
C ILE A 23 -9.54 35.83 0.76
N PHE A 24 -9.43 34.55 0.42
CA PHE A 24 -8.34 34.06 -0.39
C PHE A 24 -8.68 34.27 -1.85
N SER A 25 -8.15 35.33 -2.48
CA SER A 25 -8.22 35.51 -3.91
C SER A 25 -6.93 35.06 -4.57
N GLY A 26 -6.87 33.79 -4.99
CA GLY A 26 -5.82 33.29 -5.87
C GLY A 26 -6.13 33.72 -7.31
N HIS A 27 -5.33 34.59 -7.89
CA HIS A 27 -5.40 34.92 -9.32
C HIS A 27 -4.36 34.03 -10.04
N ARG A 28 -4.86 33.12 -10.88
CA ARG A 28 -4.03 32.32 -11.78
C ARG A 28 -3.63 33.22 -12.97
N VAL A 29 -2.40 33.65 -12.99
CA VAL A 29 -1.80 34.32 -14.17
C VAL A 29 -1.17 33.21 -15.04
N LYS A 30 -1.52 33.22 -16.34
CA LYS A 30 -0.93 32.29 -17.34
C LYS A 30 0.54 32.64 -17.58
N ASN A 31 1.39 32.28 -16.71
CA ASN A 31 2.86 32.16 -16.78
C ASN A 31 3.38 32.03 -15.35
N PHE A 32 3.11 30.89 -14.75
CA PHE A 32 3.76 30.27 -13.58
C PHE A 32 4.31 31.19 -12.47
N VAL A 33 3.52 32.11 -11.94
CA VAL A 33 3.80 32.79 -10.67
C VAL A 33 2.54 32.78 -9.81
N THR A 34 2.51 31.99 -8.77
CA THR A 34 1.47 32.09 -7.74
C THR A 34 1.98 33.04 -6.66
N VAL A 35 1.31 34.18 -6.51
CA VAL A 35 1.63 35.13 -5.44
C VAL A 35 0.80 34.77 -4.22
N ILE A 36 1.45 34.27 -3.17
CA ILE A 36 0.81 34.06 -1.86
C ILE A 36 1.00 35.32 -1.05
N ARG A 37 -0.09 36.02 -0.75
CA ARG A 37 -0.09 37.17 0.16
C ARG A 37 -0.38 36.67 1.57
N VAL A 38 0.57 36.84 2.47
CA VAL A 38 0.42 36.56 3.89
C VAL A 38 0.13 37.87 4.60
N ASP A 39 -1.11 38.09 5.00
CA ASP A 39 -1.51 39.23 5.81
C ASP A 39 -1.34 38.86 7.30
N GLY A 40 -0.23 39.28 7.89
CA GLY A 40 0.09 39.11 9.31
C GLY A 40 1.33 39.91 9.67
N GLU A 41 1.37 40.48 10.89
CA GLU A 41 2.55 41.19 11.38
C GLU A 41 3.63 40.18 11.79
N LEU A 42 4.82 40.28 11.18
CA LEU A 42 6.01 39.55 11.60
C LEU A 42 6.56 40.19 12.89
N PRO A 43 7.14 39.41 13.81
CA PRO A 43 7.81 39.95 15.00
C PRO A 43 8.92 40.93 14.60
N LYS A 44 8.94 42.11 15.23
CA LYS A 44 9.88 43.18 14.89
C LYS A 44 11.37 42.83 15.07
N GLU A 45 11.65 41.78 15.82
CA GLU A 45 13.01 41.31 16.10
C GLU A 45 13.70 40.60 14.94
N GLN A 46 12.98 40.28 13.85
CA GLN A 46 13.53 39.60 12.67
C GLN A 46 13.81 40.51 11.47
N ILE A 47 13.61 41.84 11.62
CA ILE A 47 13.84 42.81 10.55
C ILE A 47 15.00 43.69 10.97
N ARG A 48 16.20 43.47 10.42
CA ARG A 48 17.32 44.40 10.52
C ARG A 48 17.23 45.41 9.37
N GLU A 49 17.28 46.70 9.69
CA GLU A 49 17.17 47.80 8.71
C GLU A 49 18.40 48.00 7.82
N ASP A 50 19.54 47.35 8.13
CA ASP A 50 20.84 47.58 7.46
C ASP A 50 21.25 46.46 6.48
N ALA A 51 20.27 45.71 5.96
CA ALA A 51 20.55 44.54 5.16
C ALA A 51 21.10 44.88 3.76
N LYS A 52 22.28 44.32 3.44
CA LYS A 52 22.81 44.23 2.07
C LYS A 52 21.80 43.50 1.14
N PRO A 53 21.89 43.69 -0.19
CA PRO A 53 20.80 43.38 -1.10
C PRO A 53 20.37 41.91 -1.22
N LEU A 54 20.92 40.96 -0.48
CA LEU A 54 20.56 39.54 -0.49
C LEU A 54 20.82 38.91 0.88
N GLU A 55 19.79 38.66 1.68
CA GLU A 55 19.90 37.87 2.92
C GLU A 55 19.19 36.52 2.79
N GLU A 56 19.87 35.48 3.27
CA GLU A 56 19.28 34.15 3.48
C GLU A 56 18.48 34.18 4.80
N LEU A 57 17.17 34.01 4.70
CA LEU A 57 16.29 33.84 5.85
C LEU A 57 15.91 32.34 5.97
N THR A 58 16.27 31.71 7.09
CA THR A 58 15.79 30.38 7.46
C THR A 58 14.45 30.50 8.17
N PHE A 59 13.39 30.04 7.55
CA PHE A 59 12.05 30.03 8.11
C PHE A 59 11.76 28.75 8.86
N THR A 60 11.84 28.74 10.17
CA THR A 60 11.35 27.66 11.03
C THR A 60 9.88 27.83 11.46
N SER A 61 9.31 29.02 11.33
CA SER A 61 7.96 29.32 11.81
C SER A 61 6.87 29.41 10.72
N ALA A 62 7.24 29.36 9.42
CA ALA A 62 6.28 29.39 8.31
C ALA A 62 5.85 27.99 7.81
N LEU A 63 6.45 26.92 8.36
CA LEU A 63 6.18 25.52 7.97
C LEU A 63 4.70 25.10 8.01
N PRO A 64 3.88 25.53 8.97
CA PRO A 64 2.49 25.05 9.06
C PRO A 64 1.58 25.50 7.91
N PHE A 65 1.97 26.54 7.17
CA PHE A 65 1.11 27.12 6.13
C PHE A 65 1.46 26.70 4.69
N LEU A 66 2.62 26.06 4.50
CA LEU A 66 3.08 25.60 3.18
C LEU A 66 2.70 24.15 2.89
N LEU A 67 2.12 23.45 3.84
CA LEU A 67 1.81 22.02 3.73
C LEU A 67 0.40 21.71 3.18
N CYS A 68 -0.32 22.69 2.64
CA CYS A 68 -1.71 22.48 2.26
C CYS A 68 -1.94 21.99 0.83
N ASP A 69 -0.93 21.99 -0.06
CA ASP A 69 -1.11 21.50 -1.42
C ASP A 69 0.19 20.91 -2.01
N PRO A 70 0.29 19.58 -2.14
CA PRO A 70 1.48 18.91 -2.67
C PRO A 70 1.78 19.23 -4.14
N GLU A 71 0.78 19.47 -4.98
CA GLU A 71 0.98 19.76 -6.41
C GLU A 71 1.63 21.13 -6.62
N ILE A 72 1.27 22.11 -5.80
CA ILE A 72 1.88 23.44 -5.84
C ILE A 72 3.37 23.35 -5.49
N PHE A 73 3.77 22.45 -4.61
CA PHE A 73 5.14 22.32 -4.10
C PHE A 73 6.12 21.70 -5.12
N GLN A 74 5.66 20.81 -6.00
CA GLN A 74 6.51 20.19 -7.02
C GLN A 74 6.97 21.18 -8.10
N GLU A 75 6.14 22.15 -8.47
CA GLU A 75 6.51 23.17 -9.47
C GLU A 75 7.53 24.19 -8.93
N TYR A 76 7.58 24.41 -7.62
CA TYR A 76 8.48 25.40 -7.01
C TYR A 76 9.93 24.91 -6.91
N ILE A 77 10.20 23.60 -6.89
CA ILE A 77 11.54 23.01 -6.75
C ILE A 77 12.38 23.19 -8.02
N ALA A 78 11.73 23.24 -9.18
CA ALA A 78 12.41 23.30 -10.47
C ALA A 78 12.97 24.69 -10.84
N ILE A 79 12.56 25.77 -10.15
CA ILE A 79 12.78 27.14 -10.66
C ILE A 79 13.56 28.07 -9.68
N GLY A 80 13.93 27.60 -8.47
CA GLY A 80 14.55 28.48 -7.46
C GLY A 80 13.58 29.55 -7.01
N THR A 81 12.76 29.24 -6.03
CA THR A 81 11.60 30.06 -5.62
C THR A 81 11.99 31.45 -5.14
N LEU A 82 11.44 32.46 -5.77
CA LEU A 82 11.49 33.86 -5.32
C LEU A 82 10.20 34.16 -4.58
N CYS A 83 10.28 34.49 -3.30
CA CYS A 83 9.13 34.89 -2.50
C CYS A 83 9.06 36.42 -2.37
N TRP A 84 7.88 37.01 -2.63
CA TRP A 84 7.67 38.46 -2.54
C TRP A 84 6.94 38.80 -1.22
N ILE A 85 7.65 39.47 -0.30
CA ILE A 85 7.08 39.87 1.00
C ILE A 85 7.27 41.40 1.18
N ARG A 86 6.19 42.15 1.38
CA ARG A 86 6.21 43.61 1.61
C ARG A 86 7.03 44.41 0.60
N GLY A 87 6.91 44.13 -0.69
CA GLY A 87 7.57 44.91 -1.72
C GLY A 87 9.06 44.53 -1.96
N ARG A 88 9.56 43.44 -1.38
CA ARG A 88 10.92 42.93 -1.60
C ARG A 88 10.90 41.50 -2.12
N VAL A 89 11.83 41.18 -3.03
CA VAL A 89 12.02 39.83 -3.56
C VAL A 89 13.06 39.15 -2.66
N LEU A 90 12.67 38.04 -2.04
CA LEU A 90 13.56 37.20 -1.22
C LEU A 90 13.86 35.92 -1.97
N ARG A 91 15.14 35.54 -2.04
CA ARG A 91 15.56 34.24 -2.56
C ARG A 91 15.50 33.21 -1.44
N VAL A 92 14.66 32.20 -1.60
CA VAL A 92 14.61 31.07 -0.66
C VAL A 92 15.76 30.11 -1.00
N SER A 93 16.63 29.84 -0.05
CA SER A 93 17.76 28.92 -0.23
C SER A 93 17.28 27.50 -0.57
N ASN A 94 17.96 26.87 -1.54
CA ASN A 94 17.65 25.52 -2.05
C ASN A 94 17.98 24.38 -1.05
N ASN A 95 18.29 24.68 0.21
CA ASN A 95 18.58 23.67 1.22
C ASN A 95 17.33 23.10 1.92
N PHE A 96 16.18 23.16 1.27
CA PHE A 96 15.04 22.34 1.71
C PHE A 96 15.30 20.89 1.32
N THR A 97 15.80 20.11 2.25
CA THR A 97 15.66 18.66 2.18
C THR A 97 14.15 18.38 2.35
N ILE A 98 13.44 18.23 1.23
CA ILE A 98 12.09 17.72 1.27
C ILE A 98 12.23 16.30 1.78
N PHE A 99 11.90 16.08 3.04
CA PHE A 99 11.51 14.76 3.49
C PHE A 99 10.20 14.43 2.74
N ARG A 100 10.33 13.96 1.49
CA ARG A 100 9.25 13.20 0.87
C ARG A 100 8.92 12.12 1.90
N ARG A 101 7.72 12.16 2.46
CA ARG A 101 7.25 11.02 3.23
C ARG A 101 7.46 9.83 2.31
N ARG A 102 8.13 8.77 2.77
CA ARG A 102 8.27 7.51 2.02
C ARG A 102 6.91 6.94 1.56
N LYS A 103 5.82 7.55 2.02
CA LYS A 103 4.42 7.24 1.69
C LYS A 103 3.92 7.85 0.37
N ASP A 104 4.74 8.68 -0.31
CA ASP A 104 4.29 9.36 -1.55
C ASP A 104 4.40 8.47 -2.80
N MET A 105 4.99 7.28 -2.69
CA MET A 105 5.02 6.29 -3.77
C MET A 105 4.69 4.91 -3.20
N ALA A 106 3.69 4.25 -3.79
CA ALA A 106 3.39 2.85 -3.53
C ALA A 106 4.61 1.97 -3.82
N ILE A 107 4.75 0.82 -3.14
CA ILE A 107 5.82 -0.14 -3.45
C ILE A 107 5.69 -0.59 -4.91
N TYR A 108 4.45 -0.79 -5.38
CA TYR A 108 4.10 -1.05 -6.78
C TYR A 108 2.64 -0.66 -7.03
N GLU A 109 2.25 -0.54 -8.29
CA GLU A 109 0.87 -0.49 -8.75
C GLU A 109 0.66 -1.63 -9.74
N GLY A 110 -0.44 -2.40 -9.59
CA GLY A 110 -0.71 -3.54 -10.47
C GLY A 110 -0.94 -4.86 -9.75
N ALA A 111 -0.49 -5.97 -10.35
CA ALA A 111 -0.65 -7.31 -9.81
C ALA A 111 0.69 -7.84 -9.26
N GLY A 112 0.78 -7.92 -7.95
CA GLY A 112 1.85 -8.65 -7.27
C GLY A 112 1.48 -10.12 -7.11
N VAL A 113 2.40 -11.05 -7.40
CA VAL A 113 2.16 -12.49 -7.21
C VAL A 113 2.45 -12.90 -5.76
N ALA A 114 1.49 -13.58 -5.10
CA ALA A 114 1.76 -14.37 -3.91
C ALA A 114 2.45 -15.67 -4.36
N LEU A 115 3.79 -15.63 -4.51
CA LEU A 115 4.56 -16.67 -5.16
C LEU A 115 4.49 -18.00 -4.39
N ILE A 116 4.28 -19.12 -5.09
CA ILE A 116 4.43 -20.45 -4.51
C ILE A 116 5.92 -20.77 -4.29
N THR A 117 6.23 -21.66 -3.38
CA THR A 117 7.56 -22.24 -3.23
C THR A 117 7.53 -23.67 -3.78
N PRO A 118 8.32 -23.98 -4.83
CA PRO A 118 8.39 -25.35 -5.34
C PRO A 118 9.26 -26.22 -4.44
N PHE A 119 8.86 -27.46 -4.25
CA PHE A 119 9.61 -28.44 -3.47
C PHE A 119 9.99 -29.67 -4.31
N LYS A 120 11.13 -30.27 -4.00
CA LYS A 120 11.52 -31.57 -4.51
C LYS A 120 10.70 -32.69 -3.83
N ALA A 121 10.71 -33.89 -4.41
CA ALA A 121 10.00 -35.04 -3.82
C ALA A 121 10.44 -35.36 -2.39
N ASN A 122 11.68 -35.03 -2.01
CA ASN A 122 12.21 -35.22 -0.65
C ASN A 122 11.81 -34.07 0.31
N GLY A 123 11.06 -33.09 -0.17
CA GLY A 123 10.60 -31.95 0.60
C GLY A 123 11.56 -30.76 0.67
N GLU A 124 12.75 -30.82 0.09
CA GLU A 124 13.66 -29.67 -0.02
C GLU A 124 13.12 -28.63 -1.02
N VAL A 125 13.49 -27.35 -0.85
CA VAL A 125 13.18 -26.30 -1.83
C VAL A 125 13.87 -26.62 -3.15
N ASN A 126 13.11 -26.52 -4.24
CA ASN A 126 13.62 -26.68 -5.59
C ASN A 126 14.01 -25.31 -6.17
N TYR A 127 15.23 -24.88 -5.92
CA TYR A 127 15.72 -23.56 -6.34
C TYR A 127 15.79 -23.40 -7.86
N ASP A 128 16.11 -24.47 -8.61
CA ASP A 128 16.14 -24.42 -10.09
C ASP A 128 14.72 -24.09 -10.63
N LYS A 129 13.71 -24.74 -10.06
CA LYS A 129 12.32 -24.51 -10.45
C LYS A 129 11.82 -23.14 -9.94
N LEU A 130 12.30 -22.70 -8.79
CA LEU A 130 11.97 -21.38 -8.24
C LEU A 130 12.50 -20.26 -9.16
N GLU A 131 13.71 -20.41 -9.70
CA GLU A 131 14.28 -19.48 -10.70
C GLU A 131 13.40 -19.40 -11.95
N GLU A 132 13.05 -20.56 -12.52
CA GLU A 132 12.16 -20.62 -13.70
C GLU A 132 10.84 -19.89 -13.45
N ILE A 133 10.20 -20.15 -12.30
CA ILE A 133 8.92 -19.52 -11.93
C ILE A 133 9.07 -17.98 -11.77
N VAL A 134 10.14 -17.50 -11.12
CA VAL A 134 10.40 -16.06 -10.98
C VAL A 134 10.59 -15.41 -12.35
N GLU A 135 11.36 -16.03 -13.24
CA GLU A 135 11.57 -15.50 -14.60
C GLU A 135 10.26 -15.48 -15.42
N GLU A 136 9.43 -16.51 -15.29
CA GLU A 136 8.12 -16.55 -15.94
C GLU A 136 7.18 -15.45 -15.43
N GLN A 137 7.19 -15.17 -14.13
CA GLN A 137 6.40 -14.08 -13.55
C GLN A 137 6.83 -12.72 -14.12
N ILE A 138 8.13 -12.47 -14.19
CA ILE A 138 8.66 -11.22 -14.74
C ILE A 138 8.34 -11.10 -16.24
N ALA A 139 8.55 -12.18 -17.01
CA ALA A 139 8.20 -12.21 -18.44
C ALA A 139 6.69 -12.05 -18.68
N GLY A 140 5.86 -12.52 -17.77
CA GLY A 140 4.41 -12.39 -17.81
C GLY A 140 3.87 -11.02 -17.39
N GLY A 141 4.76 -10.07 -17.00
CA GLY A 141 4.36 -8.71 -16.65
C GLY A 141 3.88 -8.52 -15.22
N THR A 142 4.19 -9.47 -14.30
CA THR A 142 3.91 -9.30 -12.89
C THR A 142 4.61 -8.04 -12.35
N ASP A 143 3.89 -7.22 -11.57
CA ASP A 143 4.36 -5.92 -11.08
C ASP A 143 5.18 -5.99 -9.79
N ALA A 144 5.02 -7.06 -8.99
CA ALA A 144 5.80 -7.34 -7.79
C ALA A 144 5.79 -8.82 -7.44
N ILE A 145 6.80 -9.30 -6.71
CA ILE A 145 6.84 -10.66 -6.18
C ILE A 145 6.71 -10.63 -4.66
N VAL A 146 5.73 -11.36 -4.11
CA VAL A 146 5.61 -11.58 -2.67
C VAL A 146 6.16 -12.98 -2.35
N ALA A 147 7.38 -13.04 -1.84
CA ALA A 147 8.05 -14.27 -1.45
C ALA A 147 7.68 -14.67 -0.01
N CYS A 148 7.57 -15.96 0.24
CA CYS A 148 7.32 -16.51 1.58
C CYS A 148 6.08 -15.95 2.28
N GLY A 149 5.01 -15.67 1.51
CA GLY A 149 3.68 -15.46 2.06
C GLY A 149 3.00 -16.80 2.40
N THR A 150 1.70 -16.76 2.68
CA THR A 150 0.87 -17.95 2.91
C THR A 150 0.93 -18.93 1.73
N THR A 151 0.82 -18.41 0.52
CA THR A 151 0.88 -19.20 -0.73
C THR A 151 2.27 -19.84 -0.93
N GLY A 152 3.32 -19.20 -0.44
CA GLY A 152 4.68 -19.71 -0.46
C GLY A 152 5.00 -20.72 0.66
N GLU A 153 4.00 -21.17 1.42
CA GLU A 153 4.13 -22.18 2.49
C GLU A 153 5.18 -21.81 3.58
N ALA A 154 5.35 -20.52 3.87
CA ALA A 154 6.32 -20.05 4.85
C ALA A 154 6.16 -20.68 6.24
N SER A 155 4.95 -21.07 6.62
CA SER A 155 4.66 -21.71 7.92
C SER A 155 5.23 -23.13 8.07
N THR A 156 5.67 -23.76 6.98
CA THR A 156 6.28 -25.11 6.98
C THR A 156 7.79 -25.07 6.78
N MET A 157 8.39 -23.88 6.75
CA MET A 157 9.82 -23.68 6.59
C MET A 157 10.50 -23.44 7.95
N THR A 158 11.75 -23.85 8.08
CA THR A 158 12.62 -23.31 9.13
C THR A 158 12.90 -21.84 8.85
N HIS A 159 13.33 -21.09 9.87
CA HIS A 159 13.68 -19.67 9.65
C HIS A 159 14.82 -19.49 8.65
N GLU A 160 15.80 -20.37 8.66
CA GLU A 160 16.93 -20.36 7.71
C GLU A 160 16.43 -20.58 6.28
N GLU A 161 15.65 -21.64 6.05
CA GLU A 161 15.09 -21.94 4.74
C GLU A 161 14.18 -20.82 4.23
N HIS A 162 13.37 -20.22 5.10
CA HIS A 162 12.52 -19.07 4.79
C HIS A 162 13.36 -17.87 4.29
N LEU A 163 14.45 -17.57 4.98
CA LEU A 163 15.36 -16.48 4.62
C LEU A 163 16.16 -16.77 3.36
N ASP A 164 16.57 -18.04 3.16
CA ASP A 164 17.27 -18.47 1.94
C ASP A 164 16.37 -18.34 0.71
N VAL A 165 15.09 -18.68 0.81
CA VAL A 165 14.11 -18.49 -0.28
C VAL A 165 13.94 -17.01 -0.60
N ILE A 166 13.78 -16.13 0.40
CA ILE A 166 13.68 -14.68 0.19
C ILE A 166 14.93 -14.14 -0.52
N LYS A 167 16.11 -14.51 -0.02
CA LYS A 167 17.41 -14.12 -0.59
C LYS A 167 17.51 -14.55 -2.05
N PHE A 168 17.22 -15.81 -2.33
CA PHE A 168 17.28 -16.36 -3.68
C PHE A 168 16.33 -15.62 -4.64
N VAL A 169 15.09 -15.36 -4.23
CA VAL A 169 14.13 -14.60 -5.05
C VAL A 169 14.64 -13.18 -5.32
N CYS A 170 15.25 -12.51 -4.34
CA CYS A 170 15.86 -11.19 -4.53
C CYS A 170 17.03 -11.25 -5.53
N GLU A 171 17.89 -12.26 -5.41
CA GLU A 171 19.04 -12.46 -6.30
C GLU A 171 18.63 -12.75 -7.75
N VAL A 172 17.60 -13.60 -7.95
CA VAL A 172 17.06 -13.90 -9.28
C VAL A 172 16.35 -12.68 -9.88
N THR A 173 15.53 -12.01 -9.09
CA THR A 173 14.75 -10.85 -9.56
C THR A 173 15.65 -9.67 -9.98
N LYS A 174 16.81 -9.48 -9.36
CA LYS A 174 17.82 -8.44 -9.69
C LYS A 174 17.21 -7.03 -9.77
N LYS A 175 16.28 -6.73 -8.88
CA LYS A 175 15.60 -5.41 -8.84
C LYS A 175 14.82 -5.03 -10.12
N ARG A 176 14.51 -5.98 -11.01
CA ARG A 176 13.68 -5.74 -12.19
C ARG A 176 12.25 -5.35 -11.83
N ILE A 177 11.73 -5.95 -10.77
CA ILE A 177 10.47 -5.60 -10.09
C ILE A 177 10.68 -5.68 -8.59
N PRO A 178 9.84 -5.06 -7.74
CA PRO A 178 9.95 -5.15 -6.30
C PRO A 178 9.75 -6.58 -5.76
N VAL A 179 10.57 -6.96 -4.77
CA VAL A 179 10.39 -8.18 -3.97
C VAL A 179 9.92 -7.79 -2.58
N ILE A 180 8.75 -8.29 -2.20
CA ILE A 180 8.14 -8.09 -0.89
C ILE A 180 8.26 -9.39 -0.10
N ALA A 181 8.91 -9.35 1.05
CA ALA A 181 9.11 -10.52 1.89
C ALA A 181 7.96 -10.69 2.89
N GLY A 182 7.36 -11.87 2.94
CA GLY A 182 6.42 -12.26 3.99
C GLY A 182 7.18 -12.61 5.26
N THR A 183 7.13 -11.76 6.30
CA THR A 183 7.92 -11.93 7.54
C THR A 183 7.08 -11.94 8.81
N GLY A 184 5.75 -11.88 8.67
CA GLY A 184 4.84 -11.86 9.81
C GLY A 184 4.89 -13.15 10.63
N SER A 185 4.79 -13.01 11.94
CA SER A 185 4.74 -14.10 12.92
C SER A 185 3.82 -13.73 14.07
N ASN A 186 3.32 -14.74 14.79
CA ASN A 186 2.59 -14.52 16.05
C ASN A 186 3.54 -14.29 17.25
N CYS A 187 4.86 -14.39 17.04
CA CYS A 187 5.91 -13.98 17.96
C CYS A 187 6.57 -12.70 17.44
N THR A 188 6.53 -11.63 18.23
CA THR A 188 7.08 -10.32 17.81
C THR A 188 8.58 -10.39 17.53
N GLU A 189 9.35 -11.07 18.37
CA GLU A 189 10.79 -11.29 18.22
C GLU A 189 11.12 -11.99 16.90
N THR A 190 10.36 -13.04 16.55
CA THR A 190 10.51 -13.75 15.28
C THR A 190 10.20 -12.86 14.10
N ALA A 191 9.11 -12.06 14.17
CA ALA A 191 8.75 -11.12 13.10
C ALA A 191 9.84 -10.05 12.91
N ILE A 192 10.42 -9.52 13.98
CA ILE A 192 11.55 -8.59 13.94
C ILE A 192 12.76 -9.26 13.28
N TYR A 193 13.16 -10.42 13.74
CA TYR A 193 14.30 -11.15 13.20
C TYR A 193 14.17 -11.41 11.70
N LEU A 194 13.04 -12.00 11.27
CA LEU A 194 12.79 -12.28 9.85
C LEU A 194 12.77 -11.00 9.01
N SER A 195 12.21 -9.92 9.53
CA SER A 195 12.13 -8.64 8.83
C SER A 195 13.50 -7.99 8.63
N GLN A 196 14.36 -8.01 9.66
CA GLN A 196 15.73 -7.50 9.58
C GLN A 196 16.59 -8.29 8.60
N GLU A 197 16.50 -9.63 8.63
CA GLU A 197 17.24 -10.48 7.71
C GLU A 197 16.71 -10.36 6.28
N ALA A 198 15.39 -10.22 6.07
CA ALA A 198 14.83 -9.98 4.74
C ALA A 198 15.31 -8.64 4.16
N GLU A 199 15.38 -7.57 4.96
CA GLU A 199 15.97 -6.28 4.52
C GLU A 199 17.43 -6.44 4.12
N LYS A 200 18.25 -7.15 4.90
CA LYS A 200 19.66 -7.43 4.60
C LYS A 200 19.82 -8.28 3.32
N ASN A 201 18.89 -9.21 3.09
CA ASN A 201 18.87 -10.06 1.90
C ASN A 201 18.33 -9.34 0.65
N GLY A 202 17.99 -8.06 0.76
CA GLY A 202 17.67 -7.21 -0.39
C GLY A 202 16.18 -7.11 -0.72
N ALA A 203 15.26 -7.48 0.16
CA ALA A 203 13.84 -7.22 -0.04
C ALA A 203 13.55 -5.71 -0.19
N ASP A 204 12.60 -5.35 -1.04
CA ASP A 204 12.19 -3.97 -1.28
C ASP A 204 11.06 -3.51 -0.34
N GLY A 205 10.36 -4.46 0.26
CA GLY A 205 9.30 -4.23 1.23
C GLY A 205 8.97 -5.50 2.02
N LEU A 206 8.11 -5.34 3.01
CA LEU A 206 7.66 -6.41 3.88
C LEU A 206 6.14 -6.57 3.79
N LEU A 207 5.66 -7.81 3.89
CA LEU A 207 4.26 -8.15 4.12
C LEU A 207 4.16 -8.86 5.48
N VAL A 208 3.56 -8.16 6.47
CA VAL A 208 3.50 -8.64 7.85
C VAL A 208 2.06 -8.99 8.21
N VAL A 209 1.77 -10.29 8.29
CA VAL A 209 0.45 -10.79 8.71
C VAL A 209 0.22 -10.51 10.19
N SER A 210 -1.03 -10.22 10.58
CA SER A 210 -1.38 -10.08 11.99
C SER A 210 -1.05 -11.34 12.79
N PRO A 211 -0.61 -11.19 14.06
CA PRO A 211 -0.38 -12.34 14.92
C PRO A 211 -1.59 -13.27 14.94
N TYR A 212 -1.37 -14.51 14.59
CA TYR A 212 -2.37 -15.57 14.52
C TYR A 212 -2.35 -16.43 15.79
N TYR A 213 -3.43 -17.15 16.07
CA TYR A 213 -3.59 -18.06 17.19
C TYR A 213 -3.70 -17.37 18.57
N ASN A 214 -2.76 -16.54 19.00
CA ASN A 214 -2.72 -15.86 20.31
C ASN A 214 -3.65 -14.63 20.42
N LYS A 215 -4.38 -14.26 19.36
CA LYS A 215 -5.48 -13.28 19.34
C LYS A 215 -5.17 -11.95 20.05
N ALA A 216 -4.14 -11.25 19.54
CA ALA A 216 -3.75 -9.97 20.07
C ALA A 216 -4.90 -8.94 20.06
N THR A 217 -4.97 -8.09 21.08
CA THR A 217 -5.90 -6.96 21.13
C THR A 217 -5.44 -5.87 20.15
N GLN A 218 -6.30 -4.89 19.81
CA GLN A 218 -5.92 -3.77 18.95
C GLN A 218 -4.70 -2.99 19.49
N LYS A 219 -4.61 -2.79 20.80
CA LYS A 219 -3.43 -2.20 21.45
C LYS A 219 -2.19 -3.08 21.27
N GLY A 220 -2.34 -4.40 21.38
CA GLY A 220 -1.26 -5.35 21.14
C GLY A 220 -0.81 -5.35 19.69
N LEU A 221 -1.74 -5.24 18.72
CA LEU A 221 -1.42 -5.11 17.30
C LEU A 221 -0.62 -3.83 17.01
N ILE A 222 -1.03 -2.69 17.59
CA ILE A 222 -0.28 -1.43 17.46
C ILE A 222 1.15 -1.62 17.97
N ALA A 223 1.33 -2.18 19.17
CA ALA A 223 2.66 -2.40 19.75
C ALA A 223 3.51 -3.36 18.90
N HIS A 224 2.91 -4.47 18.45
CA HIS A 224 3.59 -5.48 17.61
C HIS A 224 4.08 -4.88 16.28
N PHE A 225 3.18 -4.28 15.50
CA PHE A 225 3.53 -3.74 14.19
C PHE A 225 4.50 -2.56 14.29
N SER A 226 4.37 -1.70 15.33
CA SER A 226 5.33 -0.63 15.56
C SER A 226 6.72 -1.19 15.85
N ALA A 227 6.83 -2.20 16.72
CA ALA A 227 8.12 -2.81 17.04
C ALA A 227 8.79 -3.47 15.82
N VAL A 228 8.02 -4.14 14.95
CA VAL A 228 8.55 -4.69 13.69
C VAL A 228 8.99 -3.56 12.76
N ALA A 229 8.16 -2.54 12.58
CA ALA A 229 8.47 -1.41 11.70
C ALA A 229 9.70 -0.62 12.16
N ASP A 230 9.84 -0.37 13.46
CA ASP A 230 10.98 0.33 14.04
C ASP A 230 12.32 -0.42 13.86
N SER A 231 12.26 -1.74 13.61
CA SER A 231 13.45 -2.59 13.44
C SER A 231 14.06 -2.56 12.04
N VAL A 232 13.37 -1.96 11.05
CA VAL A 232 13.75 -1.95 9.63
C VAL A 232 13.54 -0.56 9.01
N LYS A 233 14.10 -0.34 7.81
CA LYS A 233 13.97 0.92 7.07
C LYS A 233 13.12 0.80 5.80
N ILE A 234 12.90 -0.42 5.31
CA ILE A 234 12.10 -0.66 4.12
C ILE A 234 10.61 -0.54 4.42
N PRO A 235 9.77 -0.24 3.42
CA PRO A 235 8.33 -0.11 3.59
C PRO A 235 7.68 -1.43 4.00
N MET A 236 6.63 -1.34 4.80
CA MET A 236 5.89 -2.46 5.35
C MET A 236 4.40 -2.36 5.01
N LEU A 237 3.85 -3.45 4.48
CA LEU A 237 2.42 -3.67 4.31
C LEU A 237 1.89 -4.52 5.46
N LEU A 238 0.83 -4.05 6.10
CA LEU A 238 0.05 -4.87 7.03
C LEU A 238 -0.73 -5.92 6.24
N TYR A 239 -0.90 -7.11 6.80
CA TYR A 239 -1.75 -8.12 6.18
C TYR A 239 -2.90 -8.51 7.11
N ASN A 240 -4.12 -8.15 6.69
CA ASN A 240 -5.35 -8.37 7.42
C ASN A 240 -6.15 -9.53 6.81
N ILE A 241 -6.21 -10.67 7.49
CA ILE A 241 -6.89 -11.88 7.04
C ILE A 241 -7.48 -12.65 8.23
N THR A 242 -8.64 -12.25 8.67
CA THR A 242 -9.31 -12.80 9.87
C THR A 242 -9.60 -14.30 9.76
N GLY A 243 -9.95 -14.78 8.57
CA GLY A 243 -10.23 -16.18 8.33
C GLY A 243 -9.08 -17.14 8.63
N ARG A 244 -7.83 -16.64 8.59
CA ARG A 244 -6.63 -17.43 8.93
C ARG A 244 -6.06 -17.13 10.31
N THR A 245 -6.17 -15.88 10.74
CA THR A 245 -5.51 -15.43 11.97
C THR A 245 -6.43 -15.45 13.19
N GLY A 246 -7.75 -15.40 12.99
CA GLY A 246 -8.72 -15.21 14.05
C GLY A 246 -8.71 -13.82 14.67
N VAL A 247 -8.01 -12.87 14.04
CA VAL A 247 -7.89 -11.46 14.47
C VAL A 247 -8.13 -10.54 13.28
N ASN A 248 -9.02 -9.56 13.46
CA ASN A 248 -9.22 -8.48 12.51
C ASN A 248 -8.48 -7.22 12.97
N ILE A 249 -7.62 -6.67 12.13
CA ILE A 249 -7.04 -5.35 12.36
C ILE A 249 -8.12 -4.32 12.00
N GLN A 250 -8.65 -3.63 13.00
CA GLN A 250 -9.73 -2.67 12.79
C GLN A 250 -9.26 -1.48 11.93
N PRO A 251 -10.12 -0.88 11.08
CA PRO A 251 -9.78 0.27 10.25
C PRO A 251 -9.10 1.41 11.02
N ALA A 252 -9.58 1.71 12.24
CA ALA A 252 -8.98 2.72 13.10
C ALA A 252 -7.55 2.37 13.53
N THR A 253 -7.26 1.08 13.75
CA THR A 253 -5.92 0.59 14.10
C THR A 253 -4.96 0.70 12.90
N ILE A 254 -5.41 0.29 11.71
CA ILE A 254 -4.62 0.44 10.47
C ILE A 254 -4.32 1.92 10.22
N ALA A 255 -5.34 2.78 10.28
CA ALA A 255 -5.19 4.22 10.08
C ALA A 255 -4.26 4.86 11.13
N HIS A 256 -4.32 4.40 12.41
CA HIS A 256 -3.42 4.85 13.46
C HIS A 256 -1.96 4.49 13.14
N LEU A 257 -1.69 3.23 12.78
CA LEU A 257 -0.36 2.75 12.41
C LEU A 257 0.17 3.51 11.19
N TRP A 258 -0.64 3.63 10.14
CA TRP A 258 -0.26 4.36 8.93
C TRP A 258 0.07 5.83 9.20
N LYS A 259 -0.66 6.51 10.10
CA LYS A 259 -0.42 7.93 10.44
C LYS A 259 0.82 8.15 11.30
N ASN A 260 1.15 7.22 12.20
CA ASN A 260 2.13 7.43 13.25
C ASN A 260 3.43 6.63 13.08
N VAL A 261 3.49 5.68 12.13
CA VAL A 261 4.68 4.87 11.85
C VAL A 261 5.08 5.09 10.39
N ASP A 262 6.26 5.67 10.17
CA ASP A 262 6.66 6.23 8.87
C ASP A 262 6.78 5.18 7.75
N ASN A 263 7.27 3.98 8.05
CA ASN A 263 7.46 2.92 7.07
C ASN A 263 6.29 1.92 6.98
N ILE A 264 5.20 2.08 7.73
CA ILE A 264 3.94 1.39 7.47
C ILE A 264 3.20 2.19 6.39
N VAL A 265 3.27 1.69 5.14
CA VAL A 265 2.78 2.43 3.97
C VAL A 265 1.42 1.97 3.51
N GLY A 266 1.04 0.71 3.77
CA GLY A 266 -0.18 0.14 3.21
C GLY A 266 -0.70 -1.09 3.92
N VAL A 267 -1.72 -1.68 3.32
CA VAL A 267 -2.36 -2.90 3.79
C VAL A 267 -2.76 -3.82 2.63
N LYS A 268 -2.50 -5.13 2.78
CA LYS A 268 -3.17 -6.19 2.04
C LYS A 268 -4.45 -6.54 2.79
N GLU A 269 -5.61 -6.23 2.22
CA GLU A 269 -6.91 -6.54 2.81
C GLU A 269 -7.52 -7.78 2.16
N ALA A 270 -7.80 -8.79 2.96
CA ALA A 270 -8.30 -10.09 2.51
C ALA A 270 -9.54 -10.60 3.29
N ASN A 271 -10.25 -9.69 3.97
CA ASN A 271 -11.49 -10.06 4.66
C ASN A 271 -12.74 -9.91 3.78
N GLY A 272 -12.67 -9.14 2.69
CA GLY A 272 -13.82 -8.90 1.82
C GLY A 272 -14.89 -7.98 2.39
N ASP A 273 -14.61 -7.29 3.50
CA ASP A 273 -15.53 -6.34 4.12
C ASP A 273 -15.34 -4.93 3.52
N PHE A 274 -16.11 -4.64 2.47
CA PHE A 274 -16.06 -3.33 1.80
C PHE A 274 -16.50 -2.17 2.69
N SER A 275 -17.32 -2.40 3.72
CA SER A 275 -17.67 -1.36 4.69
C SER A 275 -16.47 -0.97 5.55
N ALA A 276 -15.68 -1.95 5.99
CA ALA A 276 -14.43 -1.71 6.70
C ALA A 276 -13.38 -1.04 5.79
N ILE A 277 -13.24 -1.49 4.54
CA ILE A 277 -12.33 -0.90 3.54
C ILE A 277 -12.69 0.58 3.29
N THR A 278 -13.97 0.88 3.04
CA THR A 278 -14.44 2.26 2.81
C THR A 278 -14.17 3.15 4.04
N THR A 279 -14.37 2.60 5.25
CA THR A 279 -14.06 3.29 6.50
C THR A 279 -12.56 3.58 6.61
N LEU A 280 -11.69 2.62 6.24
CA LEU A 280 -10.25 2.78 6.25
C LEU A 280 -9.81 3.89 5.28
N MET A 281 -10.31 3.86 4.04
CA MET A 281 -9.99 4.87 3.02
C MET A 281 -10.44 6.27 3.47
N ASN A 282 -11.60 6.40 4.10
CA ASN A 282 -12.05 7.66 4.69
C ASN A 282 -11.12 8.13 5.83
N LEU A 283 -10.73 7.23 6.74
CA LEU A 283 -9.84 7.57 7.86
C LEU A 283 -8.42 7.98 7.42
N THR A 284 -7.98 7.55 6.26
CA THR A 284 -6.65 7.84 5.70
C THR A 284 -6.68 8.88 4.58
N ASP A 285 -7.85 9.44 4.30
CA ASP A 285 -8.08 10.40 3.21
C ASP A 285 -7.58 9.85 1.85
N GLY A 286 -7.79 8.55 1.63
CA GLY A 286 -7.35 7.84 0.43
C GLY A 286 -5.83 7.64 0.30
N GLY A 287 -5.04 8.04 1.30
CA GLY A 287 -3.58 8.08 1.20
C GLY A 287 -2.86 6.79 1.56
N ILE A 288 -3.56 5.75 2.03
CA ILE A 288 -2.95 4.45 2.33
C ILE A 288 -2.84 3.58 1.08
N ASP A 289 -1.72 2.89 0.88
CA ASP A 289 -1.59 1.90 -0.18
C ASP A 289 -2.44 0.67 0.13
N LEU A 290 -3.54 0.51 -0.61
CA LEU A 290 -4.51 -0.55 -0.40
C LEU A 290 -4.36 -1.60 -1.51
N TYR A 291 -4.06 -2.85 -1.12
CA TYR A 291 -3.98 -4.00 -2.04
C TYR A 291 -5.05 -5.02 -1.71
N SER A 292 -5.73 -5.54 -2.74
CA SER A 292 -6.61 -6.69 -2.56
C SER A 292 -5.79 -7.94 -2.21
N GLY A 293 -6.27 -8.69 -1.22
CA GLY A 293 -5.79 -10.05 -0.94
C GLY A 293 -6.61 -11.13 -1.61
N ASN A 294 -7.70 -10.74 -2.31
CA ASN A 294 -8.68 -11.60 -2.95
C ASN A 294 -8.75 -11.29 -4.44
N ASP A 295 -8.50 -12.29 -5.29
CA ASP A 295 -8.48 -12.13 -6.75
C ASP A 295 -9.86 -11.77 -7.34
N ASP A 296 -10.94 -12.18 -6.69
CA ASP A 296 -12.31 -11.86 -7.07
C ASP A 296 -12.76 -10.43 -6.74
N GLN A 297 -11.91 -9.66 -6.06
CA GLN A 297 -12.23 -8.31 -5.56
C GLN A 297 -11.26 -7.22 -6.07
N ILE A 298 -10.49 -7.50 -7.13
CA ILE A 298 -9.50 -6.54 -7.65
C ILE A 298 -10.18 -5.24 -8.07
N VAL A 299 -11.08 -5.30 -9.05
CA VAL A 299 -11.74 -4.10 -9.62
C VAL A 299 -12.56 -3.32 -8.59
N PRO A 300 -13.41 -3.95 -7.76
CA PRO A 300 -14.10 -3.23 -6.68
C PRO A 300 -13.15 -2.48 -5.73
N LEU A 301 -12.01 -3.08 -5.41
CA LEU A 301 -11.05 -2.45 -4.50
C LEU A 301 -10.27 -1.32 -5.19
N LEU A 302 -9.91 -1.47 -6.46
CA LEU A 302 -9.33 -0.40 -7.27
C LEU A 302 -10.26 0.83 -7.34
N SER A 303 -11.59 0.61 -7.40
CA SER A 303 -12.58 1.70 -7.44
C SER A 303 -12.62 2.55 -6.16
N LEU A 304 -12.07 2.05 -5.05
CA LEU A 304 -11.90 2.77 -3.80
C LEU A 304 -10.51 3.42 -3.65
N GLY A 305 -9.71 3.47 -4.72
CA GLY A 305 -8.35 4.02 -4.70
C GLY A 305 -7.26 2.99 -4.39
N GLY A 306 -7.55 1.70 -4.52
CA GLY A 306 -6.57 0.62 -4.36
C GLY A 306 -5.43 0.72 -5.36
N LYS A 307 -4.26 0.20 -4.97
CA LYS A 307 -3.02 0.18 -5.77
C LYS A 307 -2.85 -1.11 -6.57
N GLY A 308 -3.66 -2.13 -6.31
CA GLY A 308 -3.56 -3.39 -7.00
C GLY A 308 -3.98 -4.59 -6.17
N VAL A 309 -3.38 -5.74 -6.46
CA VAL A 309 -3.67 -7.02 -5.82
C VAL A 309 -2.38 -7.76 -5.45
N ILE A 310 -2.41 -8.52 -4.38
CA ILE A 310 -1.44 -9.58 -4.08
C ILE A 310 -2.13 -10.91 -4.36
N SER A 311 -1.91 -11.43 -5.56
CA SER A 311 -2.72 -12.38 -6.30
C SER A 311 -2.24 -13.83 -6.14
N VAL A 312 -3.16 -14.77 -6.05
CA VAL A 312 -2.92 -16.20 -6.25
C VAL A 312 -3.06 -16.58 -7.72
N LEU A 313 -4.03 -15.99 -8.42
CA LEU A 313 -4.26 -16.18 -9.85
C LEU A 313 -2.98 -15.92 -10.67
N SER A 314 -2.18 -14.93 -10.30
CA SER A 314 -0.91 -14.58 -10.99
C SER A 314 0.07 -15.76 -11.09
N ASN A 315 0.04 -16.75 -10.20
CA ASN A 315 0.92 -17.93 -10.33
C ASN A 315 0.68 -18.73 -11.60
N VAL A 316 -0.57 -18.76 -12.10
CA VAL A 316 -0.97 -19.51 -13.29
C VAL A 316 -1.28 -18.63 -14.49
N ALA A 317 -1.62 -17.35 -14.26
CA ALA A 317 -2.05 -16.41 -15.30
C ALA A 317 -1.50 -14.99 -15.01
N PRO A 318 -0.16 -14.79 -15.02
CA PRO A 318 0.45 -13.51 -14.64
C PRO A 318 0.01 -12.36 -15.55
N ALA A 319 0.02 -12.55 -16.87
CA ALA A 319 -0.36 -11.52 -17.82
C ALA A 319 -1.83 -11.09 -17.69
N GLN A 320 -2.72 -12.02 -17.42
CA GLN A 320 -4.15 -11.72 -17.24
C GLN A 320 -4.41 -10.99 -15.93
N ALA A 321 -3.73 -11.37 -14.84
CA ALA A 321 -3.83 -10.67 -13.56
C ALA A 321 -3.27 -9.24 -13.64
N HIS A 322 -2.14 -9.05 -14.30
CA HIS A 322 -1.59 -7.73 -14.62
C HIS A 322 -2.58 -6.89 -15.41
N GLU A 323 -3.14 -7.45 -16.50
CA GLU A 323 -4.03 -6.72 -17.40
C GLU A 323 -5.34 -6.25 -16.74
N ILE A 324 -5.86 -6.96 -15.73
CA ILE A 324 -7.01 -6.50 -14.94
C ILE A 324 -6.68 -5.14 -14.30
N CYS A 325 -5.51 -5.01 -13.68
CA CYS A 325 -5.08 -3.78 -13.05
C CYS A 325 -4.69 -2.71 -14.07
N ALA A 326 -3.90 -3.07 -15.07
CA ALA A 326 -3.40 -2.17 -16.11
C ALA A 326 -4.54 -1.50 -16.89
N ALA A 327 -5.56 -2.27 -17.30
CA ALA A 327 -6.75 -1.72 -17.97
C ALA A 327 -7.49 -0.72 -17.08
N TYR A 328 -7.60 -0.99 -15.76
CA TYR A 328 -8.22 -0.07 -14.83
C TYR A 328 -7.45 1.26 -14.75
N PHE A 329 -6.14 1.21 -14.52
CA PHE A 329 -5.30 2.40 -14.44
C PHE A 329 -5.20 3.18 -15.75
N ALA A 330 -5.33 2.51 -16.89
CA ALA A 330 -5.46 3.15 -18.19
C ALA A 330 -6.84 3.82 -18.43
N GLY A 331 -7.78 3.71 -17.48
CA GLY A 331 -9.14 4.27 -17.58
C GLY A 331 -10.14 3.37 -18.30
N ASP A 332 -9.74 2.21 -18.82
CA ASP A 332 -10.66 1.23 -19.43
C ASP A 332 -11.28 0.30 -18.38
N VAL A 333 -12.09 0.91 -17.50
CA VAL A 333 -12.77 0.20 -16.41
C VAL A 333 -13.69 -0.91 -16.91
N LYS A 334 -14.29 -0.76 -18.11
CA LYS A 334 -15.15 -1.79 -18.70
C LYS A 334 -14.36 -3.05 -19.05
N ARG A 335 -13.19 -2.87 -19.68
CA ARG A 335 -12.27 -3.98 -20.01
C ARG A 335 -11.76 -4.64 -18.72
N SER A 336 -11.30 -3.86 -17.75
CA SER A 336 -10.87 -4.38 -16.46
C SER A 336 -11.95 -5.21 -15.77
N ALA A 337 -13.19 -4.71 -15.70
CA ALA A 337 -14.32 -5.44 -15.14
C ALA A 337 -14.64 -6.73 -15.92
N LYS A 338 -14.56 -6.70 -17.25
CA LYS A 338 -14.78 -7.91 -18.07
C LYS A 338 -13.70 -8.96 -17.79
N LEU A 339 -12.43 -8.58 -17.76
CA LEU A 339 -11.31 -9.49 -17.47
C LEU A 339 -11.45 -10.12 -16.08
N GLN A 340 -11.82 -9.31 -15.07
CA GLN A 340 -12.13 -9.79 -13.73
C GLN A 340 -13.24 -10.84 -13.74
N LEU A 341 -14.36 -10.57 -14.42
CA LEU A 341 -15.52 -11.47 -14.46
C LEU A 341 -15.21 -12.75 -15.23
N ASP A 342 -14.46 -12.69 -16.31
CA ASP A 342 -14.02 -13.85 -17.08
C ASP A 342 -13.11 -14.78 -16.25
N ALA A 343 -12.36 -14.23 -15.28
CA ALA A 343 -11.47 -14.99 -14.41
C ALA A 343 -12.18 -15.64 -13.20
N ILE A 344 -13.42 -15.23 -12.86
CA ILE A 344 -14.12 -15.70 -11.66
C ILE A 344 -14.22 -17.22 -11.53
N PRO A 345 -14.60 -17.99 -12.59
CA PRO A 345 -14.69 -19.45 -12.45
C PRO A 345 -13.35 -20.08 -12.06
N LEU A 346 -12.25 -19.67 -12.70
CA LEU A 346 -10.92 -20.14 -12.38
C LEU A 346 -10.49 -19.70 -10.97
N ILE A 347 -10.75 -18.46 -10.58
CA ILE A 347 -10.46 -17.96 -9.23
C ILE A 347 -11.18 -18.83 -8.19
N HIS A 348 -12.46 -19.12 -8.36
CA HIS A 348 -13.20 -19.98 -7.43
C HIS A 348 -12.61 -21.39 -7.37
N ALA A 349 -12.17 -21.95 -8.49
CA ALA A 349 -11.50 -23.25 -8.50
C ALA A 349 -10.14 -23.22 -7.77
N LEU A 350 -9.38 -22.12 -7.89
CA LEU A 350 -8.12 -21.91 -7.15
C LEU A 350 -8.30 -21.70 -5.64
N PHE A 351 -9.52 -21.49 -5.17
CA PHE A 351 -9.87 -21.35 -3.75
C PHE A 351 -10.90 -22.39 -3.29
N SER A 352 -11.16 -23.46 -4.09
CA SER A 352 -12.08 -24.55 -3.71
C SER A 352 -11.60 -25.35 -2.50
N GLU A 353 -10.31 -25.33 -2.23
CA GLU A 353 -9.68 -25.83 -1.01
C GLU A 353 -8.76 -24.78 -0.40
N VAL A 354 -8.13 -25.12 0.72
CA VAL A 354 -7.18 -24.22 1.41
C VAL A 354 -6.02 -23.86 0.49
N ASN A 355 -5.88 -22.57 0.17
CA ASN A 355 -4.69 -22.08 -0.54
C ASN A 355 -3.41 -22.33 0.30
N PRO A 356 -2.32 -22.95 -0.26
CA PRO A 356 -2.00 -23.06 -1.69
C PRO A 356 -2.32 -24.41 -2.37
N ILE A 357 -3.15 -25.27 -1.79
CA ILE A 357 -3.41 -26.61 -2.36
C ILE A 357 -3.85 -26.50 -3.84
N PRO A 358 -4.92 -25.75 -4.21
CA PRO A 358 -5.35 -25.72 -5.60
C PRO A 358 -4.36 -25.04 -6.54
N VAL A 359 -3.67 -23.99 -6.14
CA VAL A 359 -2.74 -23.29 -7.03
C VAL A 359 -1.51 -24.13 -7.37
N LYS A 360 -0.96 -24.91 -6.41
CA LYS A 360 0.11 -25.88 -6.73
C LYS A 360 -0.38 -27.02 -7.61
N ALA A 361 -1.60 -27.52 -7.38
CA ALA A 361 -2.23 -28.49 -8.26
C ALA A 361 -2.39 -27.94 -9.69
N ALA A 362 -2.87 -26.68 -9.83
CA ALA A 362 -2.99 -26.01 -11.12
C ALA A 362 -1.63 -25.90 -11.85
N MET A 363 -0.59 -25.43 -11.15
CA MET A 363 0.75 -25.32 -11.73
C MET A 363 1.32 -26.67 -12.17
N ASN A 364 1.10 -27.73 -11.37
CA ASN A 364 1.50 -29.08 -11.78
C ASN A 364 0.72 -29.59 -12.99
N LEU A 365 -0.60 -29.31 -13.10
CA LEU A 365 -1.39 -29.61 -14.29
C LEU A 365 -0.89 -28.85 -15.53
N LEU A 366 -0.35 -27.66 -15.35
CA LEU A 366 0.29 -26.84 -16.41
C LEU A 366 1.73 -27.31 -16.74
N GLY A 367 2.21 -28.39 -16.13
CA GLY A 367 3.54 -28.93 -16.37
C GLY A 367 4.68 -28.16 -15.71
N LYS A 368 4.38 -27.31 -14.69
CA LYS A 368 5.39 -26.48 -14.00
C LYS A 368 6.23 -27.28 -12.98
N GLU A 369 5.86 -28.51 -12.66
CA GLU A 369 6.61 -29.40 -11.76
C GLU A 369 6.98 -28.76 -10.41
N THR A 370 6.00 -28.10 -9.77
CA THR A 370 6.20 -27.39 -8.50
C THR A 370 6.40 -28.34 -7.30
N GLY A 371 6.21 -29.64 -7.54
CA GLY A 371 6.36 -30.67 -6.51
C GLY A 371 5.21 -30.75 -5.52
N PRO A 372 5.40 -31.48 -4.42
CA PRO A 372 4.37 -31.69 -3.41
C PRO A 372 4.16 -30.47 -2.52
N LEU A 373 3.08 -30.52 -1.75
CA LEU A 373 2.88 -29.67 -0.58
C LEU A 373 3.60 -30.26 0.64
N ARG A 374 3.94 -29.42 1.60
CA ARG A 374 4.46 -29.88 2.91
C ARG A 374 3.33 -30.05 3.91
N MET A 375 3.38 -31.10 4.70
CA MET A 375 2.43 -31.28 5.81
C MET A 375 2.41 -30.05 6.73
N PRO A 376 1.25 -29.67 7.26
CA PRO A 376 -0.01 -30.44 7.30
C PRO A 376 -0.89 -30.34 6.03
N LEU A 377 -0.43 -29.64 4.99
CA LEU A 377 -1.15 -29.58 3.73
C LEU A 377 -0.92 -30.88 2.94
N THR A 378 -1.95 -31.31 2.22
CA THR A 378 -1.98 -32.54 1.42
C THR A 378 -2.29 -32.21 -0.03
N GLU A 379 -2.20 -33.22 -0.89
CA GLU A 379 -2.66 -33.11 -2.27
C GLU A 379 -4.13 -32.73 -2.35
N MET A 380 -4.50 -32.04 -3.42
CA MET A 380 -5.88 -31.65 -3.71
C MET A 380 -6.77 -32.88 -3.92
N GLU A 381 -7.99 -32.84 -3.41
CA GLU A 381 -8.97 -33.90 -3.62
C GLU A 381 -9.25 -34.12 -5.12
N PRO A 382 -9.32 -35.38 -5.60
CA PRO A 382 -9.47 -35.68 -7.03
C PRO A 382 -10.69 -35.00 -7.69
N GLU A 383 -11.80 -34.91 -6.97
CA GLU A 383 -13.03 -34.30 -7.48
C GLU A 383 -12.84 -32.80 -7.74
N HIS A 384 -12.14 -32.10 -6.83
CA HIS A 384 -11.84 -30.68 -7.01
C HIS A 384 -10.77 -30.45 -8.08
N GLN A 385 -9.80 -31.36 -8.21
CA GLN A 385 -8.78 -31.29 -9.25
C GLN A 385 -9.39 -31.40 -10.65
N GLU A 386 -10.41 -32.24 -10.85
CA GLU A 386 -11.13 -32.32 -12.13
C GLU A 386 -11.90 -31.03 -12.46
N VAL A 387 -12.48 -30.37 -11.46
CA VAL A 387 -13.11 -29.05 -11.63
C VAL A 387 -12.05 -28.01 -12.03
N LEU A 388 -10.94 -27.96 -11.27
CA LEU A 388 -9.84 -27.04 -11.54
C LEU A 388 -9.28 -27.20 -12.95
N LYS A 389 -9.10 -28.45 -13.41
CA LYS A 389 -8.63 -28.76 -14.77
C LYS A 389 -9.59 -28.23 -15.85
N LYS A 390 -10.90 -28.39 -15.66
CA LYS A 390 -11.91 -27.85 -16.59
C LYS A 390 -11.86 -26.32 -16.65
N GLU A 391 -11.70 -25.67 -15.51
CA GLU A 391 -11.62 -24.21 -15.47
C GLU A 391 -10.32 -23.67 -16.09
N LEU A 392 -9.19 -24.37 -15.92
CA LEU A 392 -7.93 -24.06 -16.62
C LEU A 392 -8.10 -24.16 -18.14
N GLN A 393 -8.78 -25.23 -18.64
CA GLN A 393 -9.09 -25.40 -20.06
C GLN A 393 -10.05 -24.30 -20.56
N ALA A 394 -11.12 -24.02 -19.85
CA ALA A 394 -12.09 -23.00 -20.21
C ALA A 394 -11.46 -21.59 -20.24
N TYR A 395 -10.50 -21.33 -19.38
CA TYR A 395 -9.76 -20.06 -19.34
C TYR A 395 -8.64 -19.99 -20.39
N GLY A 396 -8.34 -21.10 -21.08
CA GLY A 396 -7.34 -21.16 -22.16
C GLY A 396 -5.90 -21.31 -21.69
N LEU A 397 -5.67 -21.92 -20.54
CA LEU A 397 -4.34 -22.17 -19.99
C LEU A 397 -3.87 -23.63 -20.23
N LEU A 398 -4.79 -24.57 -20.44
CA LEU A 398 -4.56 -25.98 -20.80
C LEU A 398 -5.06 -26.28 -22.22
#